data_2b295b40cb882c7597c9c8f2f84b538b
#
_entry.id   2b295b40cb882c7597c9c8f2f84b538b
#
_cell.length_a   1.000
_cell.length_b   1.000
_cell.length_c   1.000
_cell.angle_alpha   90.00
_cell.angle_beta   90.00
_cell.angle_gamma   90.00
#
_symmetry.space_group_name_H-M   'P 1'
#
loop_
_entity.id
_entity.type
_entity.pdbx_description
1 polymer ?
#
loop_
_entity_poly.entity_id
_entity_poly.type
_entity_poly.pdbx_seq_one_letter_code
_entity_poly.pdbx_strand_id
1 'polypeptide(L)'
;MAVENIKHWKVGDVEIARLVEVNAFEDHIWMLLKDETAEFMLRHKWLQPHFATPEGLMKISFQCFVLRSRGKSVMIDTCIGADRQREYDVFCNIRTTFLEDLEEIGRAHV
;
A
#
# COMPACT_ATOMS: atom_id res chain seq x y z
N MET A 1 4.28 -1.71 -13.58
CA MET A 1 3.29 -1.20 -14.55
C MET A 1 2.07 -0.71 -13.82
N ALA A 2 1.48 0.37 -14.31
CA ALA A 2 0.32 1.00 -13.68
C ALA A 2 -0.85 0.03 -13.51
N VAL A 3 -1.07 -0.87 -14.47
CA VAL A 3 -2.14 -1.86 -14.44
C VAL A 3 -2.07 -2.79 -13.22
N GLU A 4 -0.87 -3.05 -12.74
CA GLU A 4 -0.66 -3.91 -11.57
C GLU A 4 -0.90 -3.19 -10.26
N ASN A 5 -0.90 -1.86 -10.30
CA ASN A 5 -1.11 -1.04 -9.11
C ASN A 5 -2.58 -0.85 -8.78
N ILE A 6 -3.47 -1.23 -9.70
CA ILE A 6 -4.90 -1.03 -9.52
C ILE A 6 -5.60 -2.38 -9.60
N LYS A 7 -6.40 -2.70 -8.60
CA LYS A 7 -7.28 -3.87 -8.62
C LYS A 7 -8.69 -3.44 -8.27
N HIS A 8 -9.65 -4.16 -8.83
CA HIS A 8 -11.06 -3.86 -8.66
C HIS A 8 -11.82 -5.07 -8.14
N TRP A 9 -12.74 -4.83 -7.23
CA TRP A 9 -13.67 -5.84 -6.73
C TRP A 9 -15.04 -5.23 -6.61
N LYS A 10 -16.03 -6.09 -6.48
CA LYS A 10 -17.39 -5.68 -6.17
C LYS A 10 -17.93 -6.58 -5.07
N VAL A 11 -18.45 -5.98 -4.01
CA VAL A 11 -19.08 -6.70 -2.91
C VAL A 11 -20.47 -6.12 -2.75
N GLY A 12 -21.50 -6.93 -3.13
CA GLY A 12 -22.86 -6.41 -3.21
C GLY A 12 -22.91 -5.24 -4.19
N ASP A 13 -23.39 -4.11 -3.74
CA ASP A 13 -23.48 -2.88 -4.55
C ASP A 13 -22.27 -1.98 -4.41
N VAL A 14 -21.27 -2.38 -3.66
CA VAL A 14 -20.09 -1.55 -3.41
C VAL A 14 -18.97 -1.93 -4.38
N GLU A 15 -18.51 -0.95 -5.13
CA GLU A 15 -17.33 -1.10 -5.97
C GLU A 15 -16.11 -0.70 -5.18
N ILE A 16 -15.06 -1.53 -5.24
CA ILE A 16 -13.83 -1.31 -4.48
C ILE A 16 -12.67 -1.29 -5.46
N ALA A 17 -11.88 -0.24 -5.41
CA ALA A 17 -10.63 -0.15 -6.15
C ALA A 17 -9.48 -0.04 -5.15
N ARG A 18 -8.44 -0.85 -5.35
CA ARG A 18 -7.21 -0.75 -4.57
C ARG A 18 -6.13 -0.11 -5.42
N LEU A 19 -5.49 0.92 -4.88
CA LEU A 19 -4.34 1.56 -5.51
C LEU A 19 -3.13 1.37 -4.64
N VAL A 20 -2.03 0.96 -5.25
CA VAL A 20 -0.76 0.78 -4.56
C VAL A 20 0.15 1.97 -4.84
N GLU A 21 0.62 2.62 -3.80
CA GLU A 21 1.62 3.68 -3.92
C GLU A 21 3.02 3.09 -3.95
N VAL A 22 3.33 2.25 -2.97
CA VAL A 22 4.63 1.57 -2.89
C VAL A 22 4.36 0.09 -2.64
N ASN A 23 4.84 -0.76 -3.51
CA ASN A 23 4.65 -2.19 -3.39
C ASN A 23 5.92 -2.87 -2.88
N ALA A 24 5.72 -3.84 -1.99
CA ALA A 24 6.80 -4.68 -1.48
C ALA A 24 7.97 -3.88 -0.88
N PHE A 25 7.64 -2.84 -0.13
CA PHE A 25 8.63 -2.11 0.64
C PHE A 25 9.22 -3.04 1.71
N GLU A 26 10.56 -3.15 1.73
CA GLU A 26 11.25 -4.03 2.66
C GLU A 26 12.01 -3.21 3.68
N ASP A 27 11.78 -3.48 4.96
CA ASP A 27 12.52 -2.84 6.03
C ASP A 27 12.38 -3.65 7.32
N HIS A 28 13.08 -3.22 8.35
CA HIS A 28 13.07 -3.89 9.64
C HIS A 28 11.72 -3.78 10.34
N ILE A 29 11.32 -4.88 10.97
CA ILE A 29 10.04 -4.92 11.71
C ILE A 29 10.00 -3.89 12.84
N TRP A 30 11.14 -3.52 13.41
CA TRP A 30 11.17 -2.56 14.51
C TRP A 30 10.70 -1.16 14.10
N MET A 31 10.60 -0.88 12.80
CA MET A 31 10.00 0.37 12.35
C MET A 31 8.51 0.47 12.69
N LEU A 32 7.82 -0.67 12.75
CA LEU A 32 6.40 -0.71 13.08
C LEU A 32 6.18 -1.24 14.50
N LEU A 33 6.90 -2.27 14.86
CA LEU A 33 6.78 -2.92 16.17
C LEU A 33 8.12 -2.76 16.89
N LYS A 34 8.21 -1.71 17.62
CA LYS A 34 9.44 -1.17 18.20
C LYS A 34 10.33 -2.20 18.91
N ASP A 35 9.73 -3.15 19.58
CA ASP A 35 10.46 -4.12 20.39
C ASP A 35 10.70 -5.45 19.67
N GLU A 36 10.32 -5.55 18.41
CA GLU A 36 10.45 -6.80 17.67
C GLU A 36 11.72 -6.82 16.81
N THR A 37 12.14 -8.02 16.44
CA THR A 37 13.42 -8.26 15.76
C THR A 37 13.22 -9.13 14.52
N ALA A 38 14.27 -9.21 13.68
CA ALA A 38 14.28 -10.12 12.55
C ALA A 38 14.07 -11.57 12.99
N GLU A 39 14.58 -11.95 14.16
CA GLU A 39 14.41 -13.29 14.70
C GLU A 39 12.94 -13.62 14.96
N PHE A 40 12.18 -12.65 15.47
CA PHE A 40 10.73 -12.79 15.61
C PHE A 40 10.09 -13.09 14.26
N MET A 41 10.47 -12.35 13.21
CA MET A 41 9.94 -12.57 11.86
C MET A 41 10.30 -13.96 11.35
N LEU A 42 11.51 -14.40 11.57
CA LEU A 42 11.98 -15.69 11.08
C LEU A 42 11.32 -16.87 11.77
N ARG A 43 10.87 -16.71 13.01
CA ARG A 43 10.15 -17.76 13.72
C ARG A 43 8.78 -18.06 13.12
N HIS A 44 8.19 -17.12 12.42
CA HIS A 44 6.87 -17.26 11.80
C HIS A 44 7.03 -17.55 10.31
N LYS A 45 7.31 -18.79 9.99
CA LYS A 45 7.62 -19.20 8.61
C LYS A 45 6.50 -18.92 7.61
N TRP A 46 5.26 -18.85 8.08
CA TRP A 46 4.12 -18.55 7.20
C TRP A 46 4.18 -17.14 6.61
N LEU A 47 5.01 -16.26 7.18
CA LEU A 47 5.17 -14.91 6.64
C LEU A 47 5.95 -14.93 5.32
N GLN A 48 6.75 -15.95 5.08
CA GLN A 48 7.55 -16.04 3.88
C GLN A 48 6.80 -16.75 2.76
N PRO A 49 7.00 -16.34 1.52
CA PRO A 49 7.83 -15.22 1.04
C PRO A 49 7.07 -13.90 0.89
N HIS A 50 5.75 -13.90 1.14
CA HIS A 50 4.90 -12.75 0.77
C HIS A 50 4.95 -11.58 1.74
N PHE A 51 5.18 -11.85 3.02
CA PHE A 51 5.14 -10.83 4.07
C PHE A 51 6.49 -10.61 4.75
N ALA A 52 7.46 -11.48 4.47
CA ALA A 52 8.80 -11.36 5.02
C ALA A 52 9.82 -11.92 4.05
N THR A 53 11.03 -11.37 4.11
CA THR A 53 12.16 -11.88 3.34
C THR A 53 12.82 -13.06 4.07
N PRO A 54 13.66 -13.86 3.40
CA PRO A 54 14.43 -14.91 4.06
C PRO A 54 15.34 -14.39 5.18
N GLU A 55 15.71 -13.12 5.15
CA GLU A 55 16.55 -12.47 6.16
C GLU A 55 15.76 -11.92 7.33
N GLY A 56 14.43 -11.97 7.26
CA GLY A 56 13.58 -11.50 8.35
C GLY A 56 13.16 -10.03 8.24
N LEU A 57 13.31 -9.42 7.08
CA LEU A 57 12.77 -8.09 6.84
C LEU A 57 11.27 -8.21 6.54
N MET A 58 10.50 -7.24 6.99
CA MET A 58 9.07 -7.20 6.64
C MET A 58 8.89 -6.73 5.20
N LYS A 59 7.83 -7.21 4.57
CA LYS A 59 7.39 -6.73 3.25
C LYS A 59 6.00 -6.15 3.42
N ILE A 60 5.87 -4.87 3.14
CA ILE A 60 4.58 -4.18 3.25
C ILE A 60 4.31 -3.37 2.00
N SER A 61 3.05 -3.04 1.81
CA SER A 61 2.62 -2.17 0.72
C SER A 61 1.91 -0.96 1.30
N PHE A 62 2.16 0.19 0.70
CA PHE A 62 1.41 1.40 1.03
C PHE A 62 0.34 1.53 -0.03
N GLN A 63 -0.91 1.41 0.37
CA GLN A 63 -2.03 1.34 -0.55
C GLN A 63 -3.26 2.00 0.04
N CYS A 64 -4.16 2.41 -0.85
CA CYS A 64 -5.44 2.93 -0.43
C CYS A 64 -6.56 2.17 -1.12
N PHE A 65 -7.77 2.31 -0.60
CA PHE A 65 -8.97 1.78 -1.22
C PHE A 65 -9.93 2.91 -1.50
N VAL A 66 -10.53 2.87 -2.68
CA VAL A 66 -11.61 3.79 -3.04
C VAL A 66 -12.88 2.97 -3.17
N LEU A 67 -13.87 3.30 -2.38
CA LEU A 67 -15.16 2.63 -2.39
C LEU A 67 -16.19 3.52 -3.04
N ARG A 68 -17.04 2.93 -3.87
CA ARG A 68 -18.15 3.65 -4.51
C ARG A 68 -19.44 2.92 -4.29
N SER A 69 -20.42 3.64 -3.79
CA SER A 69 -21.74 3.10 -3.54
C SER A 69 -22.76 4.23 -3.53
N ARG A 70 -23.86 4.03 -4.24
CA ARG A 70 -25.00 4.97 -4.25
C ARG A 70 -24.60 6.40 -4.55
N GLY A 71 -23.71 6.58 -5.53
CA GLY A 71 -23.28 7.90 -5.97
C GLY A 71 -22.25 8.58 -5.06
N LYS A 72 -21.77 7.87 -4.05
CA LYS A 72 -20.75 8.39 -3.13
C LYS A 72 -19.44 7.67 -3.31
N SER A 73 -18.34 8.40 -3.11
CA SER A 73 -16.99 7.85 -3.14
C SER A 73 -16.31 8.10 -1.80
N VAL A 74 -15.68 7.06 -1.26
CA VAL A 74 -14.96 7.13 0.00
C VAL A 74 -13.55 6.60 -0.24
N MET A 75 -12.56 7.38 0.15
CA MET A 75 -11.16 6.97 0.08
C MET A 75 -10.71 6.56 1.47
N ILE A 76 -10.18 5.35 1.57
CA ILE A 76 -9.64 4.83 2.83
C ILE A 76 -8.12 4.89 2.73
N ASP A 77 -7.51 5.70 3.59
CA ASP A 77 -6.08 5.98 3.62
C ASP A 77 -5.64 6.81 2.41
N THR A 78 -4.81 7.80 2.67
CA THR A 78 -4.28 8.68 1.63
C THR A 78 -2.83 8.37 1.27
N CYS A 79 -2.27 7.33 1.85
CA CYS A 79 -0.89 6.91 1.64
C CYS A 79 0.14 7.94 2.11
N ILE A 80 1.37 7.84 1.61
CA ILE A 80 2.48 8.68 2.07
C ILE A 80 2.44 10.06 1.42
N GLY A 81 2.15 10.11 0.15
CA GLY A 81 2.15 11.35 -0.62
C GLY A 81 3.47 11.59 -1.34
N ALA A 82 3.36 12.27 -2.49
CA ALA A 82 4.51 12.57 -3.32
C ALA A 82 5.22 13.84 -2.87
N ASP A 83 6.52 13.87 -3.12
CA ASP A 83 7.35 15.08 -2.99
C ASP A 83 7.28 15.77 -1.62
N ARG A 84 7.17 14.96 -0.55
CA ARG A 84 7.10 15.48 0.81
C ARG A 84 8.32 15.10 1.62
N GLN A 85 8.69 15.97 2.56
CA GLN A 85 9.69 15.68 3.56
C GLN A 85 9.03 14.97 4.73
N ARG A 86 9.63 13.87 5.17
CA ARG A 86 9.14 13.07 6.30
C ARG A 86 10.28 12.85 7.29
N GLU A 87 9.92 12.39 8.48
CA GLU A 87 10.90 12.08 9.53
C GLU A 87 11.89 11.00 9.08
N TYR A 88 11.43 9.98 8.37
CA TYR A 88 12.28 8.92 7.84
C TYR A 88 12.58 9.17 6.38
N ASP A 89 13.87 9.11 6.01
CA ASP A 89 14.34 9.39 4.65
C ASP A 89 13.63 8.53 3.59
N VAL A 90 13.34 7.27 3.94
CA VAL A 90 12.69 6.35 3.00
C VAL A 90 11.30 6.82 2.57
N PHE A 91 10.69 7.73 3.34
CA PHE A 91 9.37 8.28 3.02
C PHE A 91 9.44 9.69 2.47
N CYS A 92 10.66 10.19 2.17
CA CYS A 92 10.83 11.52 1.62
C CYS A 92 10.80 11.48 0.10
N ASN A 93 10.17 12.48 -0.48
CA ASN A 93 10.19 12.73 -1.92
C ASN A 93 9.83 11.50 -2.78
N ILE A 94 8.82 10.77 -2.35
CA ILE A 94 8.33 9.59 -3.07
C ILE A 94 7.75 10.02 -4.41
N ARG A 95 8.10 9.30 -5.48
CA ARG A 95 7.56 9.53 -6.81
C ARG A 95 7.09 8.21 -7.39
N THR A 96 5.77 8.09 -7.54
CA THR A 96 5.12 6.90 -8.09
C THR A 96 3.99 7.35 -9.02
N THR A 97 3.31 6.40 -9.62
CA THR A 97 2.15 6.69 -10.46
C THR A 97 0.85 6.83 -9.66
N PHE A 98 0.94 6.93 -8.33
CA PHE A 98 -0.24 6.90 -7.47
C PHE A 98 -1.28 7.96 -7.82
N LEU A 99 -0.85 9.21 -8.00
CA LEU A 99 -1.78 10.30 -8.31
C LEU A 99 -2.42 10.15 -9.68
N GLU A 100 -1.64 9.70 -10.67
CA GLU A 100 -2.15 9.44 -12.00
C GLU A 100 -3.14 8.28 -11.98
N ASP A 101 -2.85 7.24 -11.22
CA ASP A 101 -3.74 6.09 -11.08
C ASP A 101 -5.05 6.49 -10.41
N LEU A 102 -4.97 7.31 -9.39
CA LEU A 102 -6.15 7.83 -8.69
C LEU A 102 -7.00 8.67 -9.62
N GLU A 103 -6.39 9.53 -10.40
CA GLU A 103 -7.09 10.34 -11.38
C GLU A 103 -7.80 9.48 -12.43
N GLU A 104 -7.14 8.44 -12.90
CA GLU A 104 -7.70 7.51 -13.87
C GLU A 104 -8.93 6.80 -13.32
N ILE A 105 -8.90 6.38 -12.06
CA ILE A 105 -10.07 5.78 -11.41
C ILE A 105 -11.23 6.77 -11.37
N GLY A 106 -10.94 8.03 -11.07
CA GLY A 106 -11.95 9.09 -11.08
C GLY A 106 -12.62 9.24 -12.45
N ARG A 107 -11.84 9.22 -13.51
CA ARG A 107 -12.37 9.34 -14.88
C ARG A 107 -13.24 8.16 -15.29
N ALA A 108 -12.86 6.97 -14.89
CA ALA A 108 -13.54 5.75 -15.29
C ALA A 108 -14.99 5.71 -14.81
N HIS A 109 -15.38 6.59 -13.93
CA HIS A 109 -16.71 6.59 -13.32
C HIS A 109 -17.50 7.89 -13.56
N VAL A 110 -17.04 8.65 -14.50
CA VAL A 110 -17.75 9.86 -14.91
C VAL A 110 -18.89 9.54 -15.87
#